data_0735ffd112c0b8904c72acecea84876d
#
_entry.id   0735ffd112c0b8904c72acecea84876d
#
_cell.length_a   1.000
_cell.length_b   1.000
_cell.length_c   1.000
_cell.angle_alpha   90.00
_cell.angle_beta   90.00
_cell.angle_gamma   90.00
#
_symmetry.space_group_name_H-M   'P 1'
#
loop_
_entity.id
_entity.type
_entity.pdbx_description
1 polymer ?
#
loop_
_entity_poly.entity_id
_entity_poly.type
_entity_poly.pdbx_seq_one_letter_code
_entity_poly.pdbx_strand_id
1 'polypeptide(L)'
;MSPLSVQNLTAHYGATQALFDVSLEVAQGEVVALMGRNGMGKSTTVKSICRMIPAGGTITFDGNDLRALPAHKAAQAGIGLVPEGRRCFPNLSVRENLIAAARPGPWHEATVLDLFPGLRDRLDQSAATLSGGEQQMLAIGRALMTNPRLLILDEATEGLAPLIRQAIWDVIARLKQDTGLGILLIDKSLKELSAIADTAVILDRGTRVWGGTIAELTPEVTNRHLGL
;
A
#
# COMPACT_ATOMS: atom_id res chain seq x y z
N MET A 1 2.03 -19.93 0.59
CA MET A 1 2.79 -19.34 -0.54
C MET A 1 2.65 -17.84 -0.46
N SER A 2 3.74 -17.09 -0.69
CA SER A 2 3.70 -15.63 -0.69
C SER A 2 2.94 -15.15 -1.93
N PRO A 3 1.84 -14.37 -1.80
CA PRO A 3 1.15 -13.82 -2.96
C PRO A 3 2.07 -12.88 -3.74
N LEU A 4 2.98 -12.14 -3.08
CA LEU A 4 3.98 -11.30 -3.73
C LEU A 4 5.39 -11.77 -3.38
N SER A 5 6.22 -12.01 -4.40
CA SER A 5 7.67 -12.16 -4.26
C SER A 5 8.38 -11.24 -5.25
N VAL A 6 9.29 -10.44 -4.72
CA VAL A 6 10.14 -9.50 -5.47
C VAL A 6 11.58 -9.87 -5.20
N GLN A 7 12.35 -10.12 -6.27
CA GLN A 7 13.75 -10.54 -6.15
C GLN A 7 14.63 -9.71 -7.10
N ASN A 8 15.72 -9.20 -6.54
CA ASN A 8 16.76 -8.45 -7.26
C ASN A 8 16.17 -7.29 -8.10
N LEU A 9 15.17 -6.57 -7.55
CA LEU A 9 14.46 -5.52 -8.24
C LEU A 9 15.39 -4.35 -8.53
N THR A 10 15.44 -3.96 -9.80
CA THR A 10 16.11 -2.74 -10.27
C THR A 10 15.14 -1.84 -11.01
N ALA A 11 15.29 -0.54 -10.90
CA ALA A 11 14.47 0.43 -11.62
C ALA A 11 15.25 1.69 -11.96
N HIS A 12 14.87 2.33 -13.07
CA HIS A 12 15.53 3.52 -13.58
C HIS A 12 14.51 4.60 -13.94
N TYR A 13 14.90 5.86 -13.79
CA TYR A 13 14.25 7.03 -14.34
C TYR A 13 15.19 7.66 -15.37
N GLY A 14 14.94 7.39 -16.66
CA GLY A 14 15.89 7.74 -17.71
C GLY A 14 17.25 7.06 -17.49
N ALA A 15 18.32 7.83 -17.38
CA ALA A 15 19.68 7.33 -17.13
C ALA A 15 19.97 7.08 -15.63
N THR A 16 19.12 7.55 -14.73
CA THR A 16 19.36 7.46 -13.28
C THR A 16 18.76 6.19 -12.72
N GLN A 17 19.60 5.31 -12.14
CA GLN A 17 19.13 4.14 -11.41
C GLN A 17 18.62 4.55 -10.03
N ALA A 18 17.41 4.09 -9.68
CA ALA A 18 16.72 4.40 -8.44
C ALA A 18 16.61 3.21 -7.48
N LEU A 19 16.65 1.97 -8.01
CA LEU A 19 16.65 0.76 -7.20
C LEU A 19 17.81 -0.14 -7.60
N PHE A 20 18.49 -0.69 -6.59
CA PHE A 20 19.66 -1.55 -6.70
C PHE A 20 19.42 -2.82 -5.88
N ASP A 21 18.95 -3.89 -6.53
CA ASP A 21 18.80 -5.22 -5.91
C ASP A 21 17.86 -5.23 -4.69
N VAL A 22 16.64 -4.69 -4.82
CA VAL A 22 15.65 -4.75 -3.75
C VAL A 22 14.88 -6.07 -3.81
N SER A 23 14.84 -6.79 -2.68
CA SER A 23 14.10 -8.05 -2.54
C SER A 23 13.19 -7.98 -1.32
N LEU A 24 11.92 -8.37 -1.49
CA LEU A 24 10.91 -8.47 -0.42
C LEU A 24 9.84 -9.49 -0.80
N GLU A 25 9.15 -9.98 0.19
CA GLU A 25 7.99 -10.87 0.03
C GLU A 25 6.86 -10.38 0.90
N VAL A 26 5.62 -10.66 0.48
CA VAL A 26 4.43 -10.47 1.30
C VAL A 26 3.63 -11.77 1.23
N ALA A 27 3.43 -12.43 2.37
CA ALA A 27 2.61 -13.61 2.46
C ALA A 27 1.11 -13.26 2.57
N GLN A 28 0.26 -14.26 2.38
CA GLN A 28 -1.17 -14.09 2.64
C GLN A 28 -1.39 -13.85 4.13
N GLY A 29 -2.17 -12.82 4.47
CA GLY A 29 -2.44 -12.41 5.84
C GLY A 29 -1.26 -11.71 6.54
N GLU A 30 -0.13 -11.53 5.86
CA GLU A 30 1.03 -10.85 6.40
C GLU A 30 0.96 -9.34 6.13
N VAL A 31 1.40 -8.56 7.09
CA VAL A 31 1.65 -7.13 6.94
C VAL A 31 3.14 -6.87 6.93
N VAL A 32 3.64 -6.40 5.81
CA VAL A 32 5.06 -6.03 5.62
C VAL A 32 5.21 -4.52 5.60
N ALA A 33 6.05 -3.98 6.47
CA ALA A 33 6.41 -2.56 6.47
C ALA A 33 7.61 -2.31 5.54
N LEU A 34 7.45 -1.47 4.53
CA LEU A 34 8.54 -0.98 3.70
C LEU A 34 8.96 0.40 4.19
N MET A 35 10.11 0.46 4.84
CA MET A 35 10.61 1.60 5.56
C MET A 35 11.82 2.24 4.88
N GLY A 36 12.17 3.45 5.30
CA GLY A 36 13.31 4.21 4.79
C GLY A 36 12.98 5.69 4.72
N ARG A 37 14.00 6.52 4.71
CA ARG A 37 13.87 7.99 4.61
C ARG A 37 13.26 8.38 3.25
N ASN A 38 12.88 9.66 3.11
CA ASN A 38 12.38 10.17 1.83
C ASN A 38 13.45 10.04 0.73
N GLY A 39 13.03 9.67 -0.48
CA GLY A 39 13.94 9.46 -1.61
C GLY A 39 14.69 8.12 -1.61
N MET A 40 14.49 7.23 -0.64
CA MET A 40 15.21 5.97 -0.55
C MET A 40 14.68 4.84 -1.45
N GLY A 41 13.69 5.10 -2.31
CA GLY A 41 13.22 4.14 -3.31
C GLY A 41 11.89 3.45 -2.96
N LYS A 42 11.23 3.74 -1.84
CA LYS A 42 9.98 3.10 -1.42
C LYS A 42 8.87 3.19 -2.49
N SER A 43 8.48 4.40 -2.88
CA SER A 43 7.43 4.60 -3.91
C SER A 43 7.88 4.12 -5.30
N THR A 44 9.19 4.08 -5.59
CA THR A 44 9.72 3.45 -6.80
C THR A 44 9.51 1.95 -6.79
N THR A 45 9.73 1.29 -5.63
CA THR A 45 9.44 -0.13 -5.43
C THR A 45 7.96 -0.43 -5.66
N VAL A 46 7.05 0.37 -5.06
CA VAL A 46 5.59 0.26 -5.29
C VAL A 46 5.24 0.41 -6.77
N LYS A 47 5.73 1.45 -7.43
CA LYS A 47 5.48 1.68 -8.87
C LYS A 47 5.99 0.53 -9.75
N SER A 48 7.11 -0.08 -9.39
CA SER A 48 7.66 -1.25 -10.08
C SER A 48 6.77 -2.48 -9.91
N ILE A 49 6.34 -2.77 -8.68
CA ILE A 49 5.40 -3.87 -8.37
C ILE A 49 4.10 -3.70 -9.14
N CYS A 50 3.53 -2.48 -9.14
CA CYS A 50 2.30 -2.15 -9.85
C CYS A 50 2.49 -2.00 -11.38
N ARG A 51 3.69 -2.27 -11.91
CA ARG A 51 4.01 -2.15 -13.35
C ARG A 51 3.78 -0.76 -13.93
N MET A 52 3.84 0.28 -13.11
CA MET A 52 3.70 1.68 -13.52
C MET A 52 4.99 2.24 -14.15
N ILE A 53 6.13 1.60 -13.86
CA ILE A 53 7.43 1.88 -14.46
C ILE A 53 8.12 0.56 -14.85
N PRO A 54 9.02 0.58 -15.86
CA PRO A 54 9.86 -0.56 -16.18
C PRO A 54 10.77 -0.95 -15.01
N ALA A 55 10.96 -2.25 -14.79
CA ALA A 55 11.80 -2.77 -13.73
C ALA A 55 12.48 -4.07 -14.17
N GLY A 56 13.72 -4.27 -13.74
CA GLY A 56 14.48 -5.53 -13.83
C GLY A 56 14.29 -6.38 -12.57
N GLY A 57 14.92 -7.54 -12.56
CA GLY A 57 14.75 -8.54 -11.49
C GLY A 57 13.54 -9.42 -11.73
N THR A 58 12.96 -10.00 -10.68
CA THR A 58 11.77 -10.86 -10.76
C THR A 58 10.65 -10.29 -9.88
N ILE A 59 9.43 -10.20 -10.41
CA ILE A 59 8.25 -9.81 -9.66
C ILE A 59 7.19 -10.86 -9.96
N THR A 60 6.86 -11.71 -8.98
CA THR A 60 5.81 -12.72 -9.10
C THR A 60 4.66 -12.42 -8.16
N PHE A 61 3.45 -12.63 -8.64
CA PHE A 61 2.23 -12.53 -7.83
C PHE A 61 1.40 -13.80 -8.05
N ASP A 62 1.14 -14.56 -6.98
CA ASP A 62 0.55 -15.90 -7.02
C ASP A 62 1.22 -16.84 -8.03
N GLY A 63 2.55 -16.80 -8.07
CA GLY A 63 3.35 -17.61 -8.99
C GLY A 63 3.41 -17.11 -10.43
N ASN A 64 2.68 -16.05 -10.78
CA ASN A 64 2.70 -15.47 -12.12
C ASN A 64 3.69 -14.31 -12.22
N ASP A 65 4.51 -14.30 -13.26
CA ASP A 65 5.44 -13.19 -13.53
C ASP A 65 4.65 -11.94 -13.99
N LEU A 66 4.78 -10.87 -13.21
CA LEU A 66 4.11 -9.60 -13.51
C LEU A 66 4.84 -8.77 -14.56
N ARG A 67 6.12 -9.03 -14.82
CA ARG A 67 6.96 -8.14 -15.65
C ARG A 67 6.48 -8.00 -17.09
N ALA A 68 5.88 -9.05 -17.63
CA ALA A 68 5.28 -9.03 -18.98
C ALA A 68 3.91 -8.36 -19.04
N LEU A 69 3.31 -8.02 -17.89
CA LEU A 69 1.96 -7.47 -17.83
C LEU A 69 1.98 -5.93 -17.87
N PRO A 70 1.02 -5.28 -18.54
CA PRO A 70 0.78 -3.86 -18.36
C PRO A 70 0.15 -3.59 -16.99
N ALA A 71 0.26 -2.36 -16.48
CA ALA A 71 -0.18 -1.97 -15.12
C ALA A 71 -1.64 -2.39 -14.80
N HIS A 72 -2.57 -2.21 -15.75
CA HIS A 72 -3.97 -2.59 -15.53
C HIS A 72 -4.16 -4.11 -15.35
N LYS A 73 -3.32 -4.95 -15.99
CA LYS A 73 -3.34 -6.40 -15.81
C LYS A 73 -2.73 -6.82 -14.47
N ALA A 74 -1.67 -6.14 -14.01
CA ALA A 74 -1.13 -6.34 -12.67
C ALA A 74 -2.18 -6.02 -11.59
N ALA A 75 -2.89 -4.89 -11.72
CA ALA A 75 -4.03 -4.57 -10.85
C ALA A 75 -5.14 -5.63 -10.96
N GLN A 76 -5.43 -6.13 -12.18
CA GLN A 76 -6.39 -7.21 -12.41
C GLN A 76 -5.98 -8.55 -11.79
N ALA A 77 -4.71 -8.79 -11.58
CA ALA A 77 -4.24 -9.99 -10.91
C ALA A 77 -4.59 -10.04 -9.41
N GLY A 78 -5.02 -8.91 -8.82
CA GLY A 78 -5.45 -8.83 -7.43
C GLY A 78 -4.59 -7.91 -6.57
N ILE A 79 -3.94 -6.92 -7.17
CA ILE A 79 -3.18 -5.89 -6.45
C ILE A 79 -4.02 -4.62 -6.34
N GLY A 80 -4.42 -4.27 -5.11
CA GLY A 80 -5.03 -2.99 -4.78
C GLY A 80 -3.96 -1.98 -4.37
N LEU A 81 -4.00 -0.77 -4.92
CA LEU A 81 -3.06 0.29 -4.59
C LEU A 81 -3.80 1.53 -4.06
N VAL A 82 -3.38 2.01 -2.91
CA VAL A 82 -3.67 3.35 -2.39
C VAL A 82 -2.39 4.17 -2.52
N PRO A 83 -2.25 4.98 -3.56
CA PRO A 83 -1.04 5.77 -3.78
C PRO A 83 -1.02 6.99 -2.88
N GLU A 84 0.16 7.56 -2.69
CA GLU A 84 0.36 8.87 -2.07
C GLU A 84 -0.53 9.95 -2.71
N GLY A 85 -1.05 10.87 -1.91
CA GLY A 85 -1.81 12.03 -2.38
C GLY A 85 -3.29 11.75 -2.64
N ARG A 86 -3.86 10.73 -1.99
CA ARG A 86 -5.30 10.40 -1.94
C ARG A 86 -5.91 9.96 -3.26
N ARG A 87 -5.59 10.58 -4.38
CA ARG A 87 -5.92 10.22 -5.78
C ARG A 87 -7.40 9.82 -6.02
N CYS A 88 -8.35 10.50 -5.38
CA CYS A 88 -9.76 10.38 -5.74
C CYS A 88 -10.05 11.02 -7.10
N PHE A 89 -11.11 10.56 -7.77
CA PHE A 89 -11.63 11.23 -8.96
C PHE A 89 -12.50 12.41 -8.51
N PRO A 90 -12.02 13.65 -8.61
CA PRO A 90 -12.69 14.81 -7.98
C PRO A 90 -14.03 15.13 -8.62
N ASN A 91 -14.23 14.80 -9.90
CA ASN A 91 -15.44 15.04 -10.66
C ASN A 91 -16.53 13.99 -10.46
N LEU A 92 -16.22 12.90 -9.74
CA LEU A 92 -17.13 11.82 -9.42
C LEU A 92 -17.65 11.97 -7.99
N SER A 93 -18.85 11.48 -7.72
CA SER A 93 -19.37 11.32 -6.37
C SER A 93 -18.57 10.27 -5.58
N VAL A 94 -18.81 10.19 -4.27
CA VAL A 94 -18.23 9.12 -3.42
C VAL A 94 -18.62 7.76 -3.94
N ARG A 95 -19.91 7.53 -4.23
CA ARG A 95 -20.41 6.26 -4.78
C ARG A 95 -19.75 5.92 -6.09
N GLU A 96 -19.69 6.85 -7.03
CA GLU A 96 -19.06 6.64 -8.33
C GLU A 96 -17.56 6.33 -8.21
N ASN A 97 -16.86 6.97 -7.28
CA ASN A 97 -15.46 6.62 -6.97
C ASN A 97 -15.32 5.18 -6.49
N LEU A 98 -16.21 4.71 -5.60
CA LEU A 98 -16.17 3.33 -5.11
C LEU A 98 -16.41 2.32 -6.23
N ILE A 99 -17.41 2.54 -7.07
CA ILE A 99 -17.79 1.59 -8.12
C ILE A 99 -16.88 1.64 -9.36
N ALA A 100 -16.14 2.73 -9.57
CA ALA A 100 -15.32 2.93 -10.77
C ALA A 100 -14.29 1.82 -11.02
N ALA A 101 -13.82 1.15 -9.97
CA ALA A 101 -12.86 0.05 -10.04
C ALA A 101 -13.40 -1.25 -9.44
N ALA A 102 -14.70 -1.30 -9.11
CA ALA A 102 -15.31 -2.42 -8.40
C ALA A 102 -15.25 -3.71 -9.22
N ARG A 103 -15.04 -4.81 -8.50
CA ARG A 103 -15.05 -6.17 -9.04
C ARG A 103 -15.89 -7.08 -8.17
N PRO A 104 -16.39 -8.19 -8.71
CA PRO A 104 -17.09 -9.18 -7.90
C PRO A 104 -16.22 -9.73 -6.78
N GLY A 105 -16.80 -9.85 -5.57
CA GLY A 105 -16.12 -10.39 -4.41
C GLY A 105 -16.73 -9.91 -3.09
N PRO A 106 -16.11 -10.21 -1.94
CA PRO A 106 -16.61 -9.86 -0.62
C PRO A 106 -16.63 -8.34 -0.35
N TRP A 107 -15.75 -7.59 -1.02
CA TRP A 107 -15.73 -6.14 -0.89
C TRP A 107 -16.72 -5.50 -1.84
N HIS A 108 -17.78 -4.93 -1.30
CA HIS A 108 -18.82 -4.18 -1.99
C HIS A 108 -19.17 -2.91 -1.21
N GLU A 109 -20.00 -2.05 -1.75
CA GLU A 109 -20.31 -0.74 -1.16
C GLU A 109 -20.65 -0.84 0.34
N ALA A 110 -21.56 -1.75 0.73
CA ALA A 110 -21.98 -1.87 2.12
C ALA A 110 -20.81 -2.25 3.05
N THR A 111 -19.97 -3.22 2.68
CA THR A 111 -18.83 -3.64 3.51
C THR A 111 -17.77 -2.54 3.62
N VAL A 112 -17.56 -1.74 2.58
CA VAL A 112 -16.67 -0.56 2.65
C VAL A 112 -17.25 0.51 3.55
N LEU A 113 -18.56 0.76 3.49
CA LEU A 113 -19.23 1.73 4.36
C LEU A 113 -19.30 1.28 5.83
N ASP A 114 -19.21 -0.01 6.12
CA ASP A 114 -19.07 -0.53 7.48
C ASP A 114 -17.65 -0.27 8.06
N LEU A 115 -16.63 -0.22 7.20
CA LEU A 115 -15.29 0.20 7.59
C LEU A 115 -15.18 1.73 7.75
N PHE A 116 -15.88 2.47 6.88
CA PHE A 116 -15.83 3.93 6.82
C PHE A 116 -17.24 4.55 6.92
N PRO A 117 -17.89 4.48 8.10
CA PRO A 117 -19.27 4.96 8.26
C PRO A 117 -19.44 6.44 7.87
N GLY A 118 -18.42 7.28 8.06
CA GLY A 118 -18.45 8.70 7.68
C GLY A 118 -18.64 8.97 6.17
N LEU A 119 -18.48 7.96 5.31
CA LEU A 119 -18.76 8.10 3.89
C LEU A 119 -20.23 7.83 3.54
N ARG A 120 -20.99 7.21 4.45
CA ARG A 120 -22.39 6.78 4.19
C ARG A 120 -23.30 7.94 3.84
N ASP A 121 -23.23 9.01 4.62
CA ASP A 121 -24.08 10.19 4.42
C ASP A 121 -23.59 11.12 3.30
N ARG A 122 -22.49 10.74 2.64
CA ARG A 122 -21.81 11.53 1.61
C ARG A 122 -21.76 10.85 0.25
N LEU A 123 -22.47 9.74 0.06
CA LEU A 123 -22.39 8.91 -1.15
C LEU A 123 -22.64 9.67 -2.44
N ASP A 124 -23.54 10.61 -2.43
CA ASP A 124 -23.93 11.41 -3.59
C ASP A 124 -23.18 12.78 -3.67
N GLN A 125 -22.28 13.05 -2.70
CA GLN A 125 -21.43 14.25 -2.72
C GLN A 125 -20.24 14.04 -3.66
N SER A 126 -19.81 15.14 -4.31
CA SER A 126 -18.57 15.16 -5.09
C SER A 126 -17.36 14.89 -4.20
N ALA A 127 -16.46 14.02 -4.65
CA ALA A 127 -15.23 13.71 -3.92
C ALA A 127 -14.33 14.94 -3.71
N ALA A 128 -14.47 15.98 -4.54
CA ALA A 128 -13.73 17.23 -4.39
C ALA A 128 -14.12 18.00 -3.12
N THR A 129 -15.34 17.81 -2.60
CA THR A 129 -15.85 18.52 -1.41
C THR A 129 -15.54 17.83 -0.09
N LEU A 130 -14.98 16.63 -0.14
CA LEU A 130 -14.58 15.88 1.03
C LEU A 130 -13.35 16.47 1.72
N SER A 131 -13.29 16.35 3.05
CA SER A 131 -12.07 16.60 3.80
C SER A 131 -10.95 15.66 3.36
N GLY A 132 -9.70 16.02 3.64
CA GLY A 132 -8.57 15.18 3.28
C GLY A 132 -8.61 13.79 3.89
N GLY A 133 -9.16 13.64 5.09
CA GLY A 133 -9.35 12.34 5.74
C GLY A 133 -10.42 11.50 5.06
N GLU A 134 -11.55 12.09 4.70
CA GLU A 134 -12.62 11.41 3.98
C GLU A 134 -12.17 11.00 2.57
N GLN A 135 -11.38 11.84 1.89
CA GLN A 135 -10.76 11.47 0.61
C GLN A 135 -9.82 10.26 0.75
N GLN A 136 -9.07 10.18 1.85
CA GLN A 136 -8.20 9.05 2.12
C GLN A 136 -8.99 7.77 2.40
N MET A 137 -10.05 7.86 3.21
CA MET A 137 -10.97 6.74 3.44
C MET A 137 -11.62 6.26 2.14
N LEU A 138 -12.03 7.20 1.27
CA LEU A 138 -12.56 6.89 -0.05
C LEU A 138 -11.53 6.20 -0.94
N ALA A 139 -10.27 6.64 -0.93
CA ALA A 139 -9.20 6.02 -1.71
C ALA A 139 -8.92 4.58 -1.26
N ILE A 140 -8.91 4.32 0.06
CA ILE A 140 -8.78 2.98 0.63
C ILE A 140 -10.00 2.12 0.25
N GLY A 141 -11.20 2.65 0.44
CA GLY A 141 -12.45 1.97 0.07
C GLY A 141 -12.47 1.57 -1.40
N ARG A 142 -12.09 2.48 -2.31
CA ARG A 142 -11.99 2.19 -3.75
C ARG A 142 -10.96 1.10 -4.05
N ALA A 143 -9.84 1.07 -3.36
CA ALA A 143 -8.85 -0.01 -3.53
C ALA A 143 -9.42 -1.35 -3.05
N LEU A 144 -10.14 -1.39 -1.93
CA LEU A 144 -10.81 -2.61 -1.45
C LEU A 144 -11.90 -3.10 -2.43
N MET A 145 -12.65 -2.18 -3.05
CA MET A 145 -13.67 -2.53 -4.07
C MET A 145 -13.10 -3.28 -5.28
N THR A 146 -11.79 -3.24 -5.51
CA THR A 146 -11.15 -4.09 -6.52
C THR A 146 -11.05 -5.56 -6.11
N ASN A 147 -11.45 -5.90 -4.88
CA ASN A 147 -11.33 -7.22 -4.27
C ASN A 147 -9.91 -7.78 -4.35
N PRO A 148 -8.92 -7.05 -3.77
CA PRO A 148 -7.52 -7.40 -3.89
C PRO A 148 -7.15 -8.58 -2.99
N ARG A 149 -6.06 -9.27 -3.32
CA ARG A 149 -5.36 -10.23 -2.46
C ARG A 149 -4.12 -9.63 -1.81
N LEU A 150 -3.62 -8.55 -2.40
CA LEU A 150 -2.57 -7.70 -1.84
C LEU A 150 -3.04 -6.25 -1.86
N LEU A 151 -3.01 -5.59 -0.71
CA LEU A 151 -3.25 -4.16 -0.58
C LEU A 151 -1.93 -3.43 -0.34
N ILE A 152 -1.61 -2.48 -1.19
CA ILE A 152 -0.45 -1.61 -1.03
C ILE A 152 -0.93 -0.23 -0.59
N LEU A 153 -0.41 0.26 0.54
CA LEU A 153 -0.73 1.56 1.12
C LEU A 153 0.55 2.42 1.14
N ASP A 154 0.63 3.39 0.23
CA ASP A 154 1.80 4.27 0.09
C ASP A 154 1.52 5.61 0.78
N GLU A 155 2.11 5.81 1.98
CA GLU A 155 1.98 6.98 2.85
C GLU A 155 0.50 7.38 3.11
N ALA A 156 -0.33 6.37 3.40
CA ALA A 156 -1.78 6.52 3.49
C ALA A 156 -2.26 7.38 4.67
N THR A 157 -1.40 7.70 5.63
CA THR A 157 -1.78 8.51 6.81
C THR A 157 -1.11 9.89 6.85
N GLU A 158 -0.29 10.23 5.85
CA GLU A 158 0.45 11.48 5.83
C GLU A 158 -0.47 12.72 5.75
N GLY A 159 -0.16 13.73 6.55
CA GLY A 159 -0.88 15.00 6.55
C GLY A 159 -2.34 14.93 7.05
N LEU A 160 -2.69 13.87 7.77
CA LEU A 160 -4.02 13.71 8.35
C LEU A 160 -4.05 14.14 9.82
N ALA A 161 -5.21 14.63 10.26
CA ALA A 161 -5.47 14.91 11.68
C ALA A 161 -5.32 13.63 12.52
N PRO A 162 -4.86 13.73 13.79
CA PRO A 162 -4.56 12.56 14.62
C PRO A 162 -5.71 11.55 14.74
N LEU A 163 -6.95 12.02 14.92
CA LEU A 163 -8.13 11.15 15.04
C LEU A 163 -8.40 10.37 13.74
N ILE A 164 -8.25 11.01 12.60
CA ILE A 164 -8.45 10.38 11.29
C ILE A 164 -7.33 9.37 11.02
N ARG A 165 -6.10 9.73 11.37
CA ARG A 165 -4.96 8.82 11.28
C ARG A 165 -5.23 7.56 12.10
N GLN A 166 -5.64 7.69 13.36
CA GLN A 166 -5.96 6.55 14.21
C GLN A 166 -7.07 5.68 13.59
N ALA A 167 -8.15 6.28 13.10
CA ALA A 167 -9.24 5.54 12.47
C ALA A 167 -8.76 4.70 11.26
N ILE A 168 -7.82 5.22 10.46
CA ILE A 168 -7.24 4.48 9.34
C ILE A 168 -6.38 3.32 9.84
N TRP A 169 -5.56 3.53 10.89
CA TRP A 169 -4.76 2.46 11.49
C TRP A 169 -5.64 1.35 12.08
N ASP A 170 -6.75 1.71 12.72
CA ASP A 170 -7.73 0.75 13.25
C ASP A 170 -8.35 -0.10 12.12
N VAL A 171 -8.65 0.53 10.98
CA VAL A 171 -9.13 -0.19 9.79
C VAL A 171 -8.05 -1.13 9.25
N ILE A 172 -6.79 -0.70 9.14
CA ILE A 172 -5.70 -1.57 8.68
C ILE A 172 -5.53 -2.78 9.61
N ALA A 173 -5.62 -2.56 10.94
CA ALA A 173 -5.56 -3.64 11.92
C ALA A 173 -6.72 -4.65 11.75
N ARG A 174 -7.95 -4.15 11.52
CA ARG A 174 -9.11 -5.00 11.20
C ARG A 174 -8.92 -5.78 9.91
N LEU A 175 -8.43 -5.14 8.84
CA LEU A 175 -8.15 -5.82 7.58
C LEU A 175 -7.16 -6.97 7.77
N LYS A 176 -6.09 -6.77 8.56
CA LYS A 176 -5.14 -7.83 8.92
C LYS A 176 -5.82 -8.99 9.63
N GLN A 177 -6.64 -8.70 10.64
CA GLN A 177 -7.25 -9.73 11.51
C GLN A 177 -8.36 -10.51 10.81
N ASP A 178 -9.20 -9.83 10.02
CA ASP A 178 -10.49 -10.38 9.59
C ASP A 178 -10.47 -10.95 8.16
N THR A 179 -9.45 -10.66 7.35
CA THR A 179 -9.58 -10.90 5.90
C THR A 179 -8.53 -11.81 5.28
N GLY A 180 -7.42 -12.08 5.94
CA GLY A 180 -6.28 -12.80 5.34
C GLY A 180 -5.63 -12.06 4.16
N LEU A 181 -5.89 -10.76 4.00
CA LEU A 181 -5.31 -9.90 2.97
C LEU A 181 -3.81 -9.69 3.25
N GLY A 182 -2.95 -9.92 2.24
CA GLY A 182 -1.56 -9.48 2.32
C GLY A 182 -1.51 -7.94 2.22
N ILE A 183 -0.72 -7.29 3.07
CA ILE A 183 -0.63 -5.83 3.11
C ILE A 183 0.82 -5.37 3.05
N LEU A 184 1.14 -4.50 2.09
CA LEU A 184 2.41 -3.78 2.05
C LEU A 184 2.19 -2.34 2.49
N LEU A 185 2.76 -1.97 3.64
CA LEU A 185 2.61 -0.65 4.25
C LEU A 185 3.86 0.20 4.05
N ILE A 186 3.69 1.40 3.55
CA ILE A 186 4.70 2.45 3.54
C ILE A 186 4.17 3.61 4.38
N ASP A 187 4.80 3.88 5.51
CA ASP A 187 4.47 5.03 6.35
C ASP A 187 5.72 5.49 7.12
N LYS A 188 5.68 6.70 7.66
CA LYS A 188 6.76 7.29 8.47
C LYS A 188 6.62 6.98 9.96
N SER A 189 5.45 6.53 10.38
CA SER A 189 5.11 6.33 11.78
C SER A 189 5.58 4.97 12.28
N LEU A 190 6.82 4.93 12.77
CA LEU A 190 7.42 3.70 13.30
C LEU A 190 6.55 3.04 14.38
N LYS A 191 5.93 3.85 15.26
CA LYS A 191 5.09 3.36 16.34
C LYS A 191 3.91 2.53 15.83
N GLU A 192 3.17 3.07 14.88
CA GLU A 192 2.00 2.41 14.30
C GLU A 192 2.39 1.23 13.41
N LEU A 193 3.46 1.37 12.62
CA LEU A 193 4.00 0.26 11.83
C LEU A 193 4.41 -0.91 12.74
N SER A 194 5.14 -0.63 13.83
CA SER A 194 5.57 -1.67 14.77
C SER A 194 4.42 -2.34 15.53
N ALA A 195 3.26 -1.69 15.63
CA ALA A 195 2.09 -2.28 16.27
C ALA A 195 1.31 -3.23 15.34
N ILE A 196 1.46 -3.10 14.02
CA ILE A 196 0.62 -3.82 13.05
C ILE A 196 1.43 -4.76 12.17
N ALA A 197 2.64 -4.37 11.75
CA ALA A 197 3.45 -5.16 10.83
C ALA A 197 3.98 -6.46 11.49
N ASP A 198 4.12 -7.51 10.70
CA ASP A 198 4.75 -8.78 11.09
C ASP A 198 6.24 -8.72 10.79
N THR A 199 6.58 -8.21 9.61
CA THR A 199 7.95 -8.07 9.13
C THR A 199 8.18 -6.66 8.59
N ALA A 200 9.46 -6.27 8.48
CA ALA A 200 9.83 -4.99 7.90
C ALA A 200 11.05 -5.13 6.99
N VAL A 201 11.09 -4.28 5.98
CA VAL A 201 12.23 -4.09 5.07
C VAL A 201 12.62 -2.63 5.09
N ILE A 202 13.92 -2.34 5.28
CA ILE A 202 14.43 -0.96 5.26
C ILE A 202 15.23 -0.76 3.98
N LEU A 203 14.89 0.32 3.27
CA LEU A 203 15.63 0.78 2.11
C LEU A 203 16.50 2.00 2.45
N ASP A 204 17.73 1.99 1.97
CA ASP A 204 18.60 3.14 1.93
C ASP A 204 19.19 3.27 0.52
N ARG A 205 19.06 4.46 -0.10
CA ARG A 205 19.55 4.78 -1.44
C ARG A 205 19.22 3.73 -2.50
N GLY A 206 17.98 3.23 -2.46
CA GLY A 206 17.50 2.24 -3.43
C GLY A 206 17.97 0.81 -3.20
N THR A 207 18.61 0.51 -2.08
CA THR A 207 19.10 -0.81 -1.71
C THR A 207 18.42 -1.29 -0.42
N ARG A 208 18.11 -2.59 -0.32
CA ARG A 208 17.67 -3.19 0.93
C ARG A 208 18.86 -3.31 1.89
N VAL A 209 18.83 -2.56 3.00
CA VAL A 209 19.91 -2.56 4.01
C VAL A 209 19.57 -3.39 5.24
N TRP A 210 18.29 -3.70 5.44
CA TRP A 210 17.81 -4.55 6.53
C TRP A 210 16.49 -5.21 6.17
N GLY A 211 16.21 -6.36 6.77
CA GLY A 211 14.91 -7.03 6.72
C GLY A 211 14.84 -8.13 7.76
N GLY A 212 13.71 -8.21 8.44
CA GLY A 212 13.44 -9.18 9.51
C GLY A 212 12.05 -9.00 10.10
N THR A 213 11.77 -9.71 11.18
CA THR A 213 10.52 -9.57 11.93
C THR A 213 10.47 -8.21 12.63
N ILE A 214 9.27 -7.73 12.91
CA ILE A 214 9.11 -6.44 13.61
C ILE A 214 9.73 -6.48 15.02
N ALA A 215 9.79 -7.64 15.66
CA ALA A 215 10.43 -7.84 16.95
C ALA A 215 11.96 -7.65 16.92
N GLU A 216 12.58 -7.87 15.76
CA GLU A 216 14.01 -7.67 15.53
C GLU A 216 14.36 -6.22 15.17
N LEU A 217 13.35 -5.36 14.97
CA LEU A 217 13.53 -3.94 14.67
C LEU A 217 13.89 -3.15 15.95
N THR A 218 15.13 -3.34 16.41
CA THR A 218 15.63 -2.71 17.63
C THR A 218 15.89 -1.21 17.46
N PRO A 219 15.98 -0.42 18.56
CA PRO A 219 16.40 0.97 18.49
C PRO A 219 17.75 1.18 17.79
N GLU A 220 18.67 0.23 17.89
CA GLU A 220 19.97 0.28 17.21
C GLU A 220 19.79 0.22 15.67
N VAL A 221 18.92 -0.68 15.18
CA VAL A 221 18.60 -0.81 13.75
C VAL A 221 17.91 0.45 13.25
N THR A 222 16.94 0.97 13.99
CA THR A 222 16.19 2.18 13.60
C THR A 222 17.07 3.42 13.60
N ASN A 223 17.91 3.61 14.64
CA ASN A 223 18.88 4.71 14.68
C ASN A 223 19.87 4.65 13.51
N ARG A 224 20.39 3.46 13.22
CA ARG A 224 21.40 3.26 12.16
C ARG A 224 20.84 3.55 10.76
N HIS A 225 19.63 3.11 10.46
CA HIS A 225 19.09 3.10 9.10
C HIS A 225 17.99 4.15 8.85
N LEU A 226 17.25 4.57 9.88
CA LEU A 226 16.18 5.55 9.76
C LEU A 226 16.57 6.92 10.34
N GLY A 227 17.56 6.95 11.25
CA GLY A 227 18.01 8.18 11.90
C GLY A 227 16.99 8.70 12.91
N LEU A 228 16.32 7.78 13.63
CA LEU A 228 15.30 8.03 14.66
C LEU A 228 15.90 7.80 16.04
#